data_67fce307ed61cad843e95e32bc76ba88
#
_entry.id   67fce307ed61cad843e95e32bc76ba88
#
_cell.length_a   1.000
_cell.length_b   1.000
_cell.length_c   1.000
_cell.angle_alpha   90.00
_cell.angle_beta   90.00
_cell.angle_gamma   90.00
#
_symmetry.space_group_name_H-M   'P 1'
#
loop_
_entity.id
_entity.type
_entity.pdbx_description
1 polymer ?
#
loop_
_entity_poly.entity_id
_entity_poly.type
_entity_poly.pdbx_seq_one_letter_code
_entity_poly.pdbx_strand_id
1 'polypeptide(L)'
;MTTHRPRRLPLRLPVRAAVVAAGLATSLVVAGCSATNPIQTEDQYDPSDGVSITLGDVRALNLLVVTAGEGEPGVLHGALTNQGDDDASVTVTFQTSGDDATAAPTADPTTVAVPAGATVLLSGADGAQDGDRTVAVDITSTPAAPGDVTTIGLTSDLAGSEQLQVPVLDGTLPQYEALLPAS
;
A
#
# COMPACT_ATOMS: atom_id res chain seq x y z
N MET A 1 -63.86 -30.93 45.57
CA MET A 1 -62.75 -30.65 44.64
C MET A 1 -63.11 -29.42 43.82
N THR A 2 -62.60 -28.27 44.22
CA THR A 2 -62.95 -26.96 43.58
C THR A 2 -61.76 -26.50 42.77
N THR A 3 -61.88 -26.58 41.45
CA THR A 3 -60.83 -26.16 40.49
C THR A 3 -60.84 -24.64 40.29
N HIS A 4 -59.84 -23.96 40.82
CA HIS A 4 -59.64 -22.54 40.63
C HIS A 4 -59.00 -22.34 39.24
N ARG A 5 -59.73 -21.75 38.27
CA ARG A 5 -59.22 -21.27 37.01
C ARG A 5 -58.54 -19.90 37.21
N PRO A 6 -57.29 -19.73 36.79
CA PRO A 6 -56.65 -18.41 36.87
C PRO A 6 -57.26 -17.48 35.80
N ARG A 7 -57.73 -16.34 36.27
CA ARG A 7 -58.30 -15.27 35.44
C ARG A 7 -57.12 -14.54 34.73
N ARG A 8 -56.95 -14.74 33.44
CA ARG A 8 -56.01 -13.96 32.66
C ARG A 8 -56.56 -12.56 32.48
N LEU A 9 -55.90 -11.54 33.10
CA LEU A 9 -56.17 -10.13 32.83
C LEU A 9 -55.64 -9.77 31.43
N PRO A 10 -56.43 -9.17 30.57
CA PRO A 10 -55.96 -8.65 29.30
C PRO A 10 -55.05 -7.41 29.54
N LEU A 11 -53.77 -7.53 29.30
CA LEU A 11 -52.82 -6.42 29.33
C LEU A 11 -53.12 -5.50 28.14
N ARG A 12 -53.99 -4.51 28.36
CA ARG A 12 -54.25 -3.46 27.37
C ARG A 12 -53.13 -2.43 27.45
N LEU A 13 -52.07 -2.62 26.68
CA LEU A 13 -51.08 -1.56 26.48
C LEU A 13 -51.76 -0.41 25.77
N PRO A 14 -51.65 0.84 26.28
CA PRO A 14 -52.21 2.00 25.59
C PRO A 14 -51.48 2.18 24.27
N VAL A 15 -52.21 2.43 23.20
CA VAL A 15 -51.67 2.60 21.81
C VAL A 15 -50.49 3.59 21.76
N ARG A 16 -50.49 4.59 22.64
CA ARG A 16 -49.40 5.56 22.75
C ARG A 16 -48.07 4.89 23.24
N ALA A 17 -48.11 3.93 24.12
CA ALA A 17 -46.91 3.20 24.59
C ALA A 17 -46.37 2.26 23.50
N ALA A 18 -47.24 1.65 22.69
CA ALA A 18 -46.84 0.82 21.56
C ALA A 18 -46.17 1.65 20.44
N VAL A 19 -46.65 2.86 20.16
CA VAL A 19 -46.04 3.76 19.15
C VAL A 19 -44.67 4.26 19.60
N VAL A 20 -44.50 4.60 20.88
CA VAL A 20 -43.20 5.02 21.43
C VAL A 20 -42.21 3.87 21.43
N ALA A 21 -42.63 2.65 21.79
CA ALA A 21 -41.78 1.47 21.77
C ALA A 21 -41.35 1.08 20.34
N ALA A 22 -42.23 1.20 19.36
CA ALA A 22 -41.91 0.97 17.94
C ALA A 22 -40.91 2.02 17.40
N GLY A 23 -41.07 3.30 17.78
CA GLY A 23 -40.14 4.38 17.38
C GLY A 23 -38.72 4.18 17.96
N LEU A 24 -38.63 3.76 19.24
CA LEU A 24 -37.34 3.45 19.88
C LEU A 24 -36.67 2.23 19.25
N ALA A 25 -37.41 1.17 18.91
CA ALA A 25 -36.88 -0.01 18.27
C ALA A 25 -36.34 0.29 16.87
N THR A 26 -37.03 1.13 16.10
CA THR A 26 -36.58 1.53 14.75
C THR A 26 -35.30 2.37 14.80
N SER A 27 -35.16 3.28 15.75
CA SER A 27 -33.94 4.10 15.91
C SER A 27 -32.72 3.27 16.34
N LEU A 28 -32.90 2.23 17.15
CA LEU A 28 -31.81 1.31 17.52
C LEU A 28 -31.30 0.47 16.34
N VAL A 29 -32.18 0.05 15.44
CA VAL A 29 -31.80 -0.74 14.26
C VAL A 29 -30.99 0.11 13.26
N VAL A 30 -31.37 1.38 13.06
CA VAL A 30 -30.63 2.29 12.15
C VAL A 30 -29.26 2.67 12.73
N ALA A 31 -29.13 2.87 14.04
CA ALA A 31 -27.86 3.17 14.70
C ALA A 31 -26.90 1.98 14.69
N GLY A 32 -27.40 0.74 14.66
CA GLY A 32 -26.58 -0.48 14.66
C GLY A 32 -25.78 -0.70 13.38
N CYS A 33 -26.25 -0.20 12.22
CA CYS A 33 -25.57 -0.40 10.95
C CYS A 33 -24.23 0.35 10.85
N SER A 34 -24.07 1.49 11.51
CA SER A 34 -22.79 2.22 11.51
C SER A 34 -21.78 1.69 12.54
N ALA A 35 -22.25 1.00 13.59
CA ALA A 35 -21.37 0.45 14.62
C ALA A 35 -20.74 -0.91 14.24
N THR A 36 -21.31 -1.60 13.26
CA THR A 36 -20.84 -2.92 12.79
C THR A 36 -20.12 -2.89 11.45
N ASN A 37 -20.18 -1.77 10.72
CA ASN A 37 -19.44 -1.60 9.50
C ASN A 37 -18.01 -1.10 9.81
N PRO A 38 -16.96 -1.76 9.29
CA PRO A 38 -15.61 -1.24 9.39
C PRO A 38 -15.55 0.15 8.72
N ILE A 39 -14.93 1.10 9.42
CA ILE A 39 -14.76 2.47 8.91
C ILE A 39 -13.59 2.44 7.93
N GLN A 40 -13.87 2.28 6.64
CA GLN A 40 -12.86 2.20 5.58
C GLN A 40 -11.98 3.46 5.47
N THR A 41 -12.43 4.59 6.01
CA THR A 41 -11.63 5.84 6.06
C THR A 41 -10.60 5.86 7.18
N GLU A 42 -10.61 4.89 8.09
CA GLU A 42 -9.56 4.69 9.09
C GLU A 42 -8.44 3.76 8.57
N ASP A 43 -8.68 3.03 7.49
CA ASP A 43 -7.65 2.23 6.84
C ASP A 43 -6.62 3.17 6.19
N GLN A 44 -5.36 2.98 6.57
CA GLN A 44 -4.28 3.76 6.00
C GLN A 44 -4.09 3.36 4.53
N TYR A 45 -4.25 4.30 3.62
CA TYR A 45 -3.98 4.13 2.19
C TYR A 45 -2.84 5.04 1.77
N ASP A 46 -2.13 4.65 0.71
CA ASP A 46 -1.10 5.49 0.11
C ASP A 46 -1.77 6.66 -0.63
N PRO A 47 -1.47 7.92 -0.25
CA PRO A 47 -2.12 9.10 -0.85
C PRO A 47 -1.53 9.49 -2.21
N SER A 48 -0.69 8.66 -2.81
CA SER A 48 0.06 8.89 -4.05
C SER A 48 -0.11 7.72 -5.01
N ASP A 49 0.47 7.83 -6.20
CA ASP A 49 0.37 6.82 -7.25
C ASP A 49 1.16 5.54 -6.94
N GLY A 50 2.13 5.60 -6.03
CA GLY A 50 2.95 4.47 -5.61
C GLY A 50 2.39 3.74 -4.39
N VAL A 51 3.09 2.69 -3.98
CA VAL A 51 2.75 1.84 -2.83
C VAL A 51 3.82 1.92 -1.76
N SER A 52 3.45 1.59 -0.52
CA SER A 52 4.36 1.66 0.63
C SER A 52 4.38 0.34 1.40
N ILE A 53 5.52 0.01 2.01
CA ILE A 53 5.69 -1.16 2.87
C ILE A 53 6.64 -0.84 4.02
N THR A 54 6.50 -1.57 5.11
CA THR A 54 7.38 -1.46 6.28
C THR A 54 8.19 -2.74 6.45
N LEU A 55 9.51 -2.61 6.55
CA LEU A 55 10.47 -3.69 6.82
C LEU A 55 11.20 -3.37 8.14
N GLY A 56 10.65 -3.84 9.26
CA GLY A 56 11.17 -3.46 10.58
C GLY A 56 11.10 -1.95 10.79
N ASP A 57 12.25 -1.32 11.04
CA ASP A 57 12.36 0.12 11.23
C ASP A 57 12.50 0.91 9.91
N VAL A 58 12.70 0.22 8.78
CA VAL A 58 12.76 0.86 7.47
C VAL A 58 11.37 0.86 6.81
N ARG A 59 10.95 2.02 6.32
CA ARG A 59 9.74 2.18 5.52
C ARG A 59 10.12 2.54 4.09
N ALA A 60 9.63 1.77 3.15
CA ALA A 60 9.64 2.12 1.75
C ALA A 60 8.33 2.85 1.42
N LEU A 61 8.44 4.02 0.81
CA LEU A 61 7.33 4.95 0.60
C LEU A 61 7.20 5.32 -0.86
N ASN A 62 5.95 5.32 -1.36
CA ASN A 62 5.61 5.76 -2.70
C ASN A 62 6.44 5.07 -3.80
N LEU A 63 6.63 3.75 -3.68
CA LEU A 63 7.36 2.98 -4.69
C LEU A 63 6.51 2.85 -5.95
N LEU A 64 7.07 3.25 -7.08
CA LEU A 64 6.48 3.14 -8.41
C LEU A 64 7.58 2.96 -9.45
N VAL A 65 7.27 2.28 -10.53
CA VAL A 65 8.15 2.13 -11.69
C VAL A 65 7.68 3.10 -12.79
N VAL A 66 8.61 3.82 -13.37
CA VAL A 66 8.35 4.71 -14.51
C VAL A 66 9.08 4.18 -15.72
N THR A 67 8.38 3.99 -16.83
CA THR A 67 8.93 3.53 -18.11
C THR A 67 8.15 4.10 -19.29
N ALA A 68 8.75 4.11 -20.46
CA ALA A 68 8.06 4.46 -21.72
C ALA A 68 7.23 3.29 -22.29
N GLY A 69 7.53 2.03 -21.85
CA GLY A 69 6.83 0.84 -22.35
C GLY A 69 7.35 -0.46 -21.75
N GLU A 70 6.63 -1.55 -22.00
CA GLU A 70 7.11 -2.90 -21.67
C GLU A 70 8.38 -3.22 -22.48
N GLY A 71 9.37 -3.80 -21.80
CA GLY A 71 10.67 -4.09 -22.43
C GLY A 71 11.60 -2.89 -22.54
N GLU A 72 11.11 -1.68 -22.37
CA GLU A 72 11.91 -0.46 -22.39
C GLU A 72 12.62 -0.21 -21.04
N PRO A 73 13.70 0.58 -21.02
CA PRO A 73 14.31 1.02 -19.78
C PRO A 73 13.33 1.74 -18.88
N GLY A 74 13.52 1.60 -17.57
CA GLY A 74 12.70 2.25 -16.57
C GLY A 74 13.50 2.58 -15.32
N VAL A 75 12.83 3.17 -14.35
CA VAL A 75 13.41 3.54 -13.05
C VAL A 75 12.44 3.24 -11.93
N LEU A 76 12.95 2.74 -10.81
CA LEU A 76 12.19 2.68 -9.56
C LEU A 76 12.30 4.04 -8.87
N HIS A 77 11.15 4.65 -8.62
CA HIS A 77 11.02 5.91 -7.90
C HIS A 77 10.37 5.69 -6.55
N GLY A 78 10.75 6.50 -5.56
CA GLY A 78 10.21 6.44 -4.20
C GLY A 78 11.19 6.90 -3.15
N ALA A 79 11.01 6.44 -1.91
CA ALA A 79 11.90 6.76 -0.80
C ALA A 79 12.03 5.59 0.19
N LEU A 80 13.21 5.44 0.78
CA LEU A 80 13.46 4.58 1.93
C LEU A 80 13.74 5.46 3.13
N THR A 81 12.98 5.31 4.22
CA THR A 81 13.22 6.05 5.46
C THR A 81 13.48 5.06 6.60
N ASN A 82 14.58 5.25 7.31
CA ASN A 82 14.95 4.47 8.47
C ASN A 82 14.53 5.24 9.74
N GLN A 83 13.63 4.66 10.51
CA GLN A 83 13.12 5.24 11.77
C GLN A 83 13.83 4.65 13.01
N GLY A 84 14.74 3.69 12.78
CA GLY A 84 15.54 3.06 13.83
C GLY A 84 16.80 3.84 14.18
N ASP A 85 17.48 3.34 15.19
CA ASP A 85 18.74 3.91 15.72
C ASP A 85 19.99 3.27 15.09
N ASP A 86 19.83 2.21 14.32
CA ASP A 86 20.89 1.50 13.61
C ASP A 86 20.85 1.78 12.10
N ASP A 87 22.02 1.83 11.46
CA ASP A 87 22.12 1.92 10.01
C ASP A 87 21.57 0.63 9.36
N ALA A 88 20.77 0.77 8.32
CA ALA A 88 20.18 -0.35 7.59
C ALA A 88 20.64 -0.39 6.13
N SER A 89 20.62 -1.58 5.56
CA SER A 89 20.86 -1.83 4.13
C SER A 89 19.63 -2.49 3.52
N VAL A 90 19.10 -1.94 2.42
CA VAL A 90 17.97 -2.51 1.69
C VAL A 90 18.41 -2.89 0.29
N THR A 91 18.29 -4.16 -0.06
CA THR A 91 18.53 -4.65 -1.42
C THR A 91 17.20 -4.74 -2.16
N VAL A 92 17.14 -4.07 -3.30
CA VAL A 92 16.01 -4.07 -4.24
C VAL A 92 16.30 -5.10 -5.32
N THR A 93 15.33 -5.95 -5.61
CA THR A 93 15.37 -6.94 -6.70
C THR A 93 14.10 -6.87 -7.52
N PHE A 94 14.21 -7.08 -8.83
CA PHE A 94 13.07 -7.16 -9.74
C PHE A 94 12.81 -8.59 -10.13
N GLN A 95 11.55 -9.01 -10.08
CA GLN A 95 11.16 -10.34 -10.55
C GLN A 95 10.71 -10.26 -12.00
N THR A 96 11.16 -11.19 -12.81
CA THR A 96 10.64 -11.36 -14.18
C THR A 96 9.17 -11.76 -14.13
N SER A 97 8.33 -11.11 -14.94
CA SER A 97 6.93 -11.50 -15.08
C SER A 97 6.85 -12.86 -15.79
N GLY A 98 6.21 -13.84 -15.14
CA GLY A 98 5.93 -15.18 -15.67
C GLY A 98 6.65 -16.31 -14.95
N ASP A 99 6.14 -17.53 -15.17
CA ASP A 99 6.66 -18.80 -14.60
C ASP A 99 8.02 -19.24 -15.19
N ASP A 100 8.69 -18.39 -15.96
CA ASP A 100 9.92 -18.72 -16.64
C ASP A 100 11.14 -18.36 -15.76
N ALA A 101 11.49 -19.26 -14.85
CA ALA A 101 12.68 -19.14 -13.98
C ALA A 101 14.01 -19.06 -14.77
N THR A 102 13.97 -19.12 -16.12
CA THR A 102 15.12 -19.00 -17.01
C THR A 102 15.25 -17.62 -17.64
N ALA A 103 14.28 -16.71 -17.44
CA ALA A 103 14.36 -15.36 -17.94
C ALA A 103 15.47 -14.59 -17.21
N ALA A 104 16.27 -13.82 -17.95
CA ALA A 104 17.31 -12.98 -17.36
C ALA A 104 16.67 -11.95 -16.40
N PRO A 105 17.36 -11.63 -15.27
CA PRO A 105 16.86 -10.60 -14.37
C PRO A 105 16.69 -9.28 -15.12
N THR A 106 15.61 -8.58 -14.83
CA THR A 106 15.21 -7.33 -15.49
C THR A 106 16.11 -6.15 -15.09
N ALA A 107 16.81 -6.30 -13.97
CA ALA A 107 17.83 -5.38 -13.46
C ALA A 107 18.75 -6.11 -12.50
N ASP A 108 19.95 -5.62 -12.33
CA ASP A 108 20.87 -6.09 -11.28
C ASP A 108 20.32 -5.69 -9.89
N PRO A 109 20.49 -6.54 -8.86
CA PRO A 109 20.14 -6.17 -7.50
C PRO A 109 20.85 -4.89 -7.05
N THR A 110 20.10 -3.90 -6.59
CA THR A 110 20.66 -2.64 -6.11
C THR A 110 20.56 -2.58 -4.60
N THR A 111 21.68 -2.38 -3.91
CA THR A 111 21.72 -2.22 -2.45
C THR A 111 21.81 -0.75 -2.08
N VAL A 112 20.88 -0.31 -1.25
CA VAL A 112 20.76 1.05 -0.77
C VAL A 112 21.07 1.10 0.73
N ALA A 113 22.09 1.88 1.10
CA ALA A 113 22.38 2.15 2.50
C ALA A 113 21.44 3.25 3.02
N VAL A 114 20.73 2.99 4.11
CA VAL A 114 19.77 3.90 4.74
C VAL A 114 20.22 4.16 6.19
N PRO A 115 21.00 5.23 6.44
CA PRO A 115 21.49 5.50 7.77
C PRO A 115 20.36 5.74 8.80
N ALA A 116 20.66 5.52 10.07
CA ALA A 116 19.74 5.75 11.19
C ALA A 116 19.10 7.13 11.12
N GLY A 117 17.79 7.22 11.27
CA GLY A 117 17.00 8.44 11.21
C GLY A 117 16.99 9.18 9.87
N ALA A 118 17.51 8.56 8.79
CA ALA A 118 17.63 9.21 7.49
C ALA A 118 16.58 8.74 6.50
N THR A 119 16.38 9.57 5.45
CA THR A 119 15.63 9.23 4.25
C THR A 119 16.58 9.25 3.05
N VAL A 120 16.44 8.24 2.19
CA VAL A 120 17.14 8.11 0.92
C VAL A 120 16.09 8.05 -0.20
N LEU A 121 16.25 8.91 -1.19
CA LEU A 121 15.37 8.92 -2.36
C LEU A 121 15.84 7.89 -3.37
N LEU A 122 14.89 7.21 -3.99
CA LEU A 122 15.12 6.33 -5.13
C LEU A 122 14.69 7.07 -6.40
N SER A 123 15.58 7.15 -7.37
CA SER A 123 15.29 7.81 -8.65
C SER A 123 16.25 7.28 -9.71
N GLY A 124 16.03 7.60 -11.00
CA GLY A 124 17.03 7.39 -12.03
C GLY A 124 18.26 8.27 -11.83
N ALA A 125 19.34 7.92 -12.52
CA ALA A 125 20.63 8.63 -12.40
C ALA A 125 20.51 10.14 -12.63
N ASP A 126 19.56 10.56 -13.48
CA ASP A 126 19.37 11.98 -13.84
C ASP A 126 18.49 12.74 -12.84
N GLY A 127 17.78 12.03 -11.96
CA GLY A 127 16.94 12.60 -10.91
C GLY A 127 17.70 12.92 -9.61
N ALA A 128 18.98 12.55 -9.51
CA ALA A 128 19.82 12.84 -8.36
C ALA A 128 20.16 14.33 -8.31
N GLN A 129 19.68 15.02 -7.26
CA GLN A 129 20.03 16.42 -7.02
C GLN A 129 21.28 16.50 -6.13
N ASP A 130 22.19 17.45 -6.40
CA ASP A 130 23.36 17.70 -5.56
C ASP A 130 22.94 18.04 -4.14
N GLY A 131 23.35 17.20 -3.19
CA GLY A 131 23.08 17.37 -1.75
C GLY A 131 21.96 16.47 -1.18
N ASP A 132 21.15 15.84 -2.01
CA ASP A 132 20.16 14.84 -1.59
C ASP A 132 20.79 13.44 -1.54
N ARG A 133 20.35 12.64 -0.56
CA ARG A 133 20.67 11.23 -0.53
C ARG A 133 19.79 10.51 -1.54
N THR A 134 20.21 10.53 -2.81
CA THR A 134 19.50 9.86 -3.90
C THR A 134 20.33 8.70 -4.42
N VAL A 135 19.69 7.57 -4.64
CA VAL A 135 20.28 6.36 -5.21
C VAL A 135 19.54 6.02 -6.49
N ALA A 136 20.27 5.87 -7.59
CA ALA A 136 19.70 5.40 -8.85
C ALA A 136 19.35 3.91 -8.73
N VAL A 137 18.11 3.58 -9.13
CA VAL A 137 17.64 2.20 -9.25
C VAL A 137 17.06 2.03 -10.64
N ASP A 138 17.98 1.84 -11.59
CA ASP A 138 17.66 1.74 -13.01
C ASP A 138 17.24 0.31 -13.37
N ILE A 139 16.26 0.19 -14.25
CA ILE A 139 15.71 -1.06 -14.77
C ILE A 139 16.07 -1.12 -16.24
N THR A 140 16.85 -2.12 -16.63
CA THR A 140 17.32 -2.25 -18.03
C THR A 140 16.18 -2.60 -18.98
N SER A 141 15.20 -3.38 -18.53
CA SER A 141 14.03 -3.78 -19.30
C SER A 141 12.86 -3.97 -18.36
N THR A 142 11.85 -3.13 -18.47
CA THR A 142 10.68 -3.17 -17.58
C THR A 142 9.79 -4.39 -17.91
N PRO A 143 9.45 -5.24 -16.92
CA PRO A 143 8.77 -6.51 -17.20
C PRO A 143 7.25 -6.38 -17.42
N ALA A 144 6.70 -5.16 -17.29
CA ALA A 144 5.27 -4.92 -17.39
C ALA A 144 5.00 -3.59 -18.12
N ALA A 145 3.87 -3.52 -18.80
CA ALA A 145 3.43 -2.32 -19.49
C ALA A 145 2.96 -1.22 -18.52
N PRO A 146 3.02 0.07 -18.93
CA PRO A 146 2.35 1.14 -18.18
C PRO A 146 0.86 0.86 -17.95
N GLY A 147 0.41 1.02 -16.72
CA GLY A 147 -0.94 0.68 -16.26
C GLY A 147 -1.04 -0.69 -15.60
N ASP A 148 -0.02 -1.53 -15.71
CA ASP A 148 0.09 -2.81 -15.01
C ASP A 148 0.88 -2.68 -13.69
N VAL A 149 1.14 -3.82 -13.05
CA VAL A 149 1.96 -3.91 -11.84
C VAL A 149 3.13 -4.87 -12.08
N THR A 150 4.25 -4.59 -11.43
CA THR A 150 5.40 -5.50 -11.38
C THR A 150 5.71 -5.90 -9.94
N THR A 151 6.34 -7.05 -9.74
CA THR A 151 6.73 -7.52 -8.40
C THR A 151 8.19 -7.15 -8.15
N ILE A 152 8.44 -6.46 -7.05
CA ILE A 152 9.78 -6.21 -6.53
C ILE A 152 9.99 -6.96 -5.22
N GLY A 153 11.22 -7.39 -4.97
CA GLY A 153 11.67 -7.90 -3.68
C GLY A 153 12.47 -6.82 -2.96
N LEU A 154 12.18 -6.62 -1.70
CA LEU A 154 12.94 -5.76 -0.80
C LEU A 154 13.51 -6.64 0.32
N THR A 155 14.82 -6.61 0.49
CA THR A 155 15.51 -7.36 1.54
C THR A 155 16.27 -6.39 2.44
N SER A 156 15.87 -6.31 3.70
CA SER A 156 16.60 -5.56 4.73
C SER A 156 17.51 -6.51 5.52
N ASP A 157 18.72 -6.08 5.78
CA ASP A 157 19.69 -6.81 6.63
C ASP A 157 19.21 -6.92 8.10
N LEU A 158 18.33 -6.02 8.54
CA LEU A 158 17.80 -5.99 9.91
C LEU A 158 16.43 -6.67 10.06
N ALA A 159 15.63 -6.78 8.98
CA ALA A 159 14.22 -7.16 9.07
C ALA A 159 13.77 -8.30 8.14
N GLY A 160 14.67 -8.83 7.28
CA GLY A 160 14.33 -9.89 6.34
C GLY A 160 13.80 -9.38 5.00
N SER A 161 13.03 -10.22 4.30
CA SER A 161 12.62 -9.96 2.90
C SER A 161 11.12 -9.93 2.76
N GLU A 162 10.64 -8.97 1.95
CA GLU A 162 9.23 -8.82 1.57
C GLU A 162 9.10 -8.67 0.06
N GLN A 163 7.96 -9.05 -0.48
CA GLN A 163 7.60 -8.85 -1.88
C GLN A 163 6.44 -7.85 -1.98
N LEU A 164 6.52 -6.97 -2.95
CA LEU A 164 5.55 -5.90 -3.15
C LEU A 164 5.18 -5.79 -4.62
N GLN A 165 3.89 -5.67 -4.91
CA GLN A 165 3.40 -5.30 -6.23
C GLN A 165 3.43 -3.78 -6.37
N VAL A 166 4.19 -3.30 -7.34
CA VAL A 166 4.46 -1.88 -7.58
C VAL A 166 3.82 -1.48 -8.90
N PRO A 167 3.07 -0.37 -8.97
CA PRO A 167 2.48 0.10 -10.21
C PRO A 167 3.55 0.56 -11.21
N VAL A 168 3.29 0.32 -12.49
CA VAL A 168 4.09 0.79 -13.61
C VAL A 168 3.38 1.96 -14.26
N LEU A 169 4.03 3.12 -14.28
CA LEU A 169 3.47 4.36 -14.77
C LEU A 169 4.09 4.75 -16.12
N ASP A 170 3.29 5.44 -16.92
CA ASP A 170 3.70 5.93 -18.24
C ASP A 170 4.60 7.17 -18.11
N GLY A 171 5.89 6.97 -18.31
CA GLY A 171 6.91 8.01 -18.30
C GLY A 171 6.81 9.02 -19.45
N THR A 172 5.98 8.77 -20.46
CA THR A 172 5.75 9.74 -21.53
C THR A 172 4.79 10.85 -21.12
N LEU A 173 4.12 10.70 -19.97
CA LEU A 173 3.26 11.74 -19.42
C LEU A 173 4.10 12.89 -18.85
N PRO A 174 3.69 14.17 -19.02
CA PRO A 174 4.49 15.34 -18.66
C PRO A 174 4.96 15.37 -17.18
N GLN A 175 4.18 14.78 -16.27
CA GLN A 175 4.52 14.73 -14.85
C GLN A 175 5.60 13.69 -14.51
N TYR A 176 5.83 12.70 -15.37
CA TYR A 176 6.79 11.61 -15.18
C TYR A 176 7.96 11.63 -16.15
N GLU A 177 7.90 12.45 -17.21
CA GLU A 177 8.91 12.52 -18.26
C GLU A 177 10.32 12.81 -17.67
N ALA A 178 10.39 13.66 -16.66
CA ALA A 178 11.64 14.00 -15.97
C ALA A 178 12.23 12.85 -15.12
N LEU A 179 11.49 11.76 -14.93
CA LEU A 179 11.92 10.59 -14.16
C LEU A 179 12.48 9.48 -15.07
N LEU A 180 12.25 9.54 -16.38
CA LEU A 180 12.83 8.57 -17.33
C LEU A 180 14.35 8.69 -17.35
N PRO A 181 15.07 7.55 -17.53
CA PRO A 181 16.52 7.60 -17.77
C PRO A 181 16.82 8.36 -19.06
N ALA A 182 17.90 9.13 -19.07
CA ALA A 182 18.36 9.83 -20.29
C ALA A 182 18.70 8.81 -21.37
N SER A 183 18.24 9.09 -22.60
CA SER A 183 18.44 8.25 -23.80
C SER A 183 19.86 8.35 -24.33
#